data_3053820db47bf7785893fb39ccbeac6e
#
_entry.id   3053820db47bf7785893fb39ccbeac6e
#
_cell.length_a   1.000
_cell.length_b   1.000
_cell.length_c   1.000
_cell.angle_alpha   90.00
_cell.angle_beta   90.00
_cell.angle_gamma   90.00
#
_symmetry.space_group_name_H-M   'P 1'
#
loop_
_entity.id
_entity.type
_entity.pdbx_description
1 polymer ?
#
loop_
_entity_poly.entity_id
_entity_poly.type
_entity_poly.pdbx_seq_one_letter_code
_entity_poly.pdbx_strand_id
1 'polypeptide(L)'
;MGDAPQLHRGDAVSVVKGWCPGALQPMQSGDGWVVRIRPRGGRLDAAQAGAIADAAEAHGNGVIELTGRANLQLRGVAPAAHAPLVAALSAHALIDADIAAETRRNILVTPFADAEADALAEALAGALAASDLPLPAKFGFAVDPGRVPVLARDPADIRIERGREALLLRADGVNLAAPLRSVDDALALARWFLDMGGAAGGRGRMAALIARGIRPDAALPAPAPMPPPGPGAVPQGMLAAMEFGQVPPDTLRRLARLGPLRMTPWRMLLVRGARHLPAMPGLILDPIDPRLRLRACPGAPACPQALAETRNLARSLAELVPPGAVLHVSGCAKGCGWPHAADRTLTATTEGFDLICHGRAADPAALRGLHPDQLPKVL
;
A
#
# COMPACT_ATOMS: atom_id res chain seq x y z
N MET A 1 31.67 -19.86 40.14
CA MET A 1 30.24 -19.67 39.91
C MET A 1 30.07 -18.29 39.35
N GLY A 2 30.01 -18.20 38.02
CA GLY A 2 29.91 -16.92 37.33
C GLY A 2 28.45 -16.68 36.92
N ASP A 3 27.95 -15.53 37.33
CA ASP A 3 26.62 -15.06 36.96
C ASP A 3 26.49 -14.91 35.43
N ALA A 4 25.53 -15.61 34.87
CA ALA A 4 25.14 -15.41 33.47
C ALA A 4 24.38 -14.07 33.36
N PRO A 5 24.65 -13.23 32.34
CA PRO A 5 23.94 -11.96 32.18
C PRO A 5 22.47 -12.23 31.83
N GLN A 6 21.57 -11.69 32.63
CA GLN A 6 20.13 -11.64 32.34
C GLN A 6 19.92 -10.73 31.13
N LEU A 7 19.56 -11.32 29.99
CA LEU A 7 19.08 -10.61 28.83
C LEU A 7 17.76 -9.90 29.18
N HIS A 8 17.79 -8.59 29.29
CA HIS A 8 16.60 -7.76 29.35
C HIS A 8 15.79 -7.93 28.06
N ARG A 9 14.59 -8.52 28.17
CA ARG A 9 13.61 -8.71 27.06
C ARG A 9 12.97 -7.38 26.57
N GLY A 10 13.67 -6.26 26.65
CA GLY A 10 13.15 -4.92 26.37
C GLY A 10 13.42 -4.40 24.96
N ASP A 11 14.38 -4.94 24.23
CA ASP A 11 14.80 -4.38 22.93
C ASP A 11 14.66 -5.42 21.80
N ALA A 12 13.41 -5.71 21.42
CA ALA A 12 13.17 -6.40 20.17
C ALA A 12 13.45 -5.42 19.00
N VAL A 13 14.72 -5.34 18.57
CA VAL A 13 15.13 -4.61 17.39
C VAL A 13 14.27 -5.06 16.21
N SER A 14 13.50 -4.16 15.63
CA SER A 14 12.61 -4.44 14.52
C SER A 14 13.46 -4.90 13.32
N VAL A 15 13.39 -6.18 12.98
CA VAL A 15 14.16 -6.76 11.87
C VAL A 15 13.59 -6.26 10.54
N VAL A 16 14.33 -5.40 9.86
CA VAL A 16 14.02 -4.96 8.49
C VAL A 16 14.60 -5.99 7.52
N LYS A 17 13.73 -6.80 6.90
CA LYS A 17 14.14 -7.91 6.00
C LYS A 17 14.75 -7.47 4.65
N GLY A 18 14.73 -6.18 4.30
CA GLY A 18 15.43 -5.65 3.12
C GLY A 18 14.68 -5.73 1.79
N TRP A 19 13.62 -6.54 1.67
CA TRP A 19 12.78 -6.62 0.47
C TRP A 19 11.30 -6.42 0.78
N CYS A 20 10.48 -6.20 -0.26
CA CYS A 20 9.03 -6.21 -0.16
C CYS A 20 8.51 -7.60 -0.56
N PRO A 21 7.44 -8.11 0.08
CA PRO A 21 6.84 -9.37 -0.37
C PRO A 21 6.36 -9.25 -1.81
N GLY A 22 6.52 -10.34 -2.55
CA GLY A 22 5.96 -10.58 -3.86
C GLY A 22 5.08 -11.82 -3.85
N ALA A 23 4.64 -12.25 -5.02
CA ALA A 23 3.98 -13.54 -5.19
C ALA A 23 5.03 -14.66 -5.27
N LEU A 24 6.11 -14.43 -5.99
CA LEU A 24 7.22 -15.40 -6.15
C LEU A 24 8.21 -15.38 -4.97
N GLN A 25 8.29 -14.26 -4.25
CA GLN A 25 9.13 -14.11 -3.06
C GLN A 25 8.27 -13.67 -1.86
N PRO A 26 7.60 -14.59 -1.17
CA PRO A 26 6.75 -14.28 -0.03
C PRO A 26 7.56 -13.80 1.18
N MET A 27 6.88 -13.20 2.16
CA MET A 27 7.51 -12.75 3.41
C MET A 27 6.86 -13.46 4.60
N GLN A 28 7.70 -13.98 5.50
CA GLN A 28 7.24 -14.57 6.76
C GLN A 28 6.56 -13.53 7.64
N SER A 29 5.38 -13.86 8.14
CA SER A 29 4.61 -13.14 9.16
C SER A 29 4.24 -14.09 10.31
N GLY A 30 3.56 -13.60 11.33
CA GLY A 30 3.18 -14.43 12.49
C GLY A 30 2.09 -15.45 12.20
N ASP A 31 1.25 -15.14 11.24
CA ASP A 31 0.14 -15.98 10.80
C ASP A 31 0.47 -16.86 9.57
N GLY A 32 1.73 -16.91 9.15
CA GLY A 32 2.18 -17.61 7.94
C GLY A 32 2.88 -16.67 6.96
N TRP A 33 3.02 -17.10 5.72
CA TRP A 33 3.58 -16.25 4.68
C TRP A 33 2.57 -15.22 4.17
N VAL A 34 3.08 -14.04 3.84
CA VAL A 34 2.38 -12.98 3.12
C VAL A 34 2.78 -13.06 1.65
N VAL A 35 1.82 -13.32 0.79
CA VAL A 35 1.98 -13.38 -0.67
C VAL A 35 1.32 -12.16 -1.29
N ARG A 36 2.08 -11.36 -2.05
CA ARG A 36 1.56 -10.12 -2.65
C ARG A 36 1.30 -10.32 -4.13
N ILE A 37 0.10 -9.98 -4.56
CA ILE A 37 -0.36 -10.02 -5.94
C ILE A 37 -0.37 -8.58 -6.47
N ARG A 38 0.20 -8.38 -7.65
CA ARG A 38 0.25 -7.08 -8.35
C ARG A 38 -0.61 -7.14 -9.61
N PRO A 39 -1.89 -6.77 -9.56
CA PRO A 39 -2.75 -6.77 -10.73
C PRO A 39 -2.17 -5.91 -11.86
N ARG A 40 -2.17 -6.42 -13.09
CA ARG A 40 -1.64 -5.68 -14.25
C ARG A 40 -2.49 -4.44 -14.52
N GLY A 41 -1.84 -3.29 -14.66
CA GLY A 41 -2.51 -2.00 -14.79
C GLY A 41 -3.43 -1.65 -13.61
N GLY A 42 -3.28 -2.30 -12.45
CA GLY A 42 -4.18 -2.12 -11.30
C GLY A 42 -5.61 -2.63 -11.55
N ARG A 43 -5.82 -3.56 -12.50
CA ARG A 43 -7.14 -4.06 -12.92
C ARG A 43 -7.36 -5.50 -12.47
N LEU A 44 -8.62 -5.81 -12.16
CA LEU A 44 -9.09 -7.18 -11.98
C LEU A 44 -10.45 -7.35 -12.67
N ASP A 45 -10.59 -8.40 -13.44
CA ASP A 45 -11.88 -8.90 -13.89
C ASP A 45 -12.51 -9.86 -12.89
N ALA A 46 -13.71 -10.35 -13.19
CA ALA A 46 -14.43 -11.25 -12.29
C ALA A 46 -13.73 -12.61 -12.10
N ALA A 47 -13.07 -13.13 -13.14
CA ALA A 47 -12.35 -14.41 -13.07
C ALA A 47 -11.09 -14.27 -12.20
N GLN A 48 -10.34 -13.19 -12.37
CA GLN A 48 -9.16 -12.87 -11.58
C GLN A 48 -9.50 -12.63 -10.10
N ALA A 49 -10.56 -11.85 -9.85
CA ALA A 49 -11.02 -11.59 -8.48
C ALA A 49 -11.52 -12.89 -7.80
N GLY A 50 -12.21 -13.74 -8.54
CA GLY A 50 -12.61 -15.09 -8.09
C GLY A 50 -11.41 -15.94 -7.73
N ALA A 51 -10.43 -16.04 -8.62
CA ALA A 51 -9.22 -16.84 -8.39
C ALA A 51 -8.42 -16.35 -7.16
N ILE A 52 -8.33 -15.03 -6.94
CA ILE A 52 -7.68 -14.47 -5.74
C ILE A 52 -8.46 -14.86 -4.46
N ALA A 53 -9.80 -14.79 -4.50
CA ALA A 53 -10.64 -15.17 -3.39
C ALA A 53 -10.54 -16.66 -3.07
N ASP A 54 -10.60 -17.53 -4.10
CA ASP A 54 -10.44 -18.97 -3.97
C ASP A 54 -9.06 -19.35 -3.43
N ALA A 55 -8.00 -18.67 -3.94
CA ALA A 55 -6.63 -18.87 -3.46
C ALA A 55 -6.45 -18.45 -1.99
N ALA A 56 -7.12 -17.38 -1.55
CA ALA A 56 -7.09 -16.94 -0.16
C ALA A 56 -7.73 -17.96 0.79
N GLU A 57 -8.83 -18.58 0.38
CA GLU A 57 -9.54 -19.59 1.16
C GLU A 57 -8.84 -20.95 1.15
N ALA A 58 -8.33 -21.39 -0.03
CA ALA A 58 -7.74 -22.71 -0.18
C ALA A 58 -6.30 -22.81 0.34
N HIS A 59 -5.53 -21.74 0.26
CA HIS A 59 -4.08 -21.73 0.50
C HIS A 59 -3.62 -20.75 1.59
N GLY A 60 -4.49 -19.86 2.05
CA GLY A 60 -4.23 -18.88 3.10
C GLY A 60 -5.18 -19.03 4.29
N ASN A 61 -5.31 -17.98 5.07
CA ASN A 61 -6.25 -17.91 6.19
C ASN A 61 -7.55 -17.16 5.84
N GLY A 62 -7.86 -16.96 4.57
CA GLY A 62 -9.03 -16.21 4.09
C GLY A 62 -8.90 -14.69 4.17
N VAL A 63 -7.75 -14.15 4.59
CA VAL A 63 -7.54 -12.71 4.69
C VAL A 63 -6.91 -12.17 3.42
N ILE A 64 -7.62 -11.26 2.76
CA ILE A 64 -7.14 -10.46 1.62
C ILE A 64 -6.99 -9.00 2.09
N GLU A 65 -5.84 -8.38 1.88
CA GLU A 65 -5.59 -7.00 2.28
C GLU A 65 -5.21 -6.14 1.07
N LEU A 66 -5.81 -4.94 0.98
CA LEU A 66 -5.42 -3.89 0.05
C LEU A 66 -4.21 -3.15 0.60
N THR A 67 -3.22 -2.92 -0.25
CA THR A 67 -1.99 -2.25 0.16
C THR A 67 -1.95 -0.79 -0.30
N GLY A 68 -1.13 0.05 0.36
CA GLY A 68 -0.89 1.44 -0.06
C GLY A 68 -0.11 1.59 -1.39
N ARG A 69 0.07 0.49 -2.15
CA ARG A 69 0.65 0.48 -3.50
C ARG A 69 -0.30 -0.15 -4.52
N ALA A 70 -1.60 -0.10 -4.25
CA ALA A 70 -2.66 -0.66 -5.11
C ALA A 70 -2.41 -2.15 -5.47
N ASN A 71 -1.91 -2.93 -4.52
CA ASN A 71 -1.75 -4.38 -4.64
C ASN A 71 -2.65 -5.08 -3.65
N LEU A 72 -2.88 -6.38 -3.86
CA LEU A 72 -3.47 -7.26 -2.85
C LEU A 72 -2.40 -8.11 -2.18
N GLN A 73 -2.67 -8.54 -0.98
CA GLN A 73 -1.85 -9.55 -0.32
C GLN A 73 -2.71 -10.58 0.39
N LEU A 74 -2.34 -11.83 0.24
CA LEU A 74 -2.92 -12.97 0.94
C LEU A 74 -2.09 -13.26 2.18
N ARG A 75 -2.75 -13.64 3.25
CA ARG A 75 -2.12 -13.91 4.54
C ARG A 75 -2.28 -15.38 4.96
N GLY A 76 -1.45 -15.81 5.90
CA GLY A 76 -1.56 -17.14 6.50
C GLY A 76 -1.17 -18.29 5.57
N VAL A 77 -0.41 -18.03 4.51
CA VAL A 77 0.00 -19.06 3.54
C VAL A 77 1.06 -19.95 4.18
N ALA A 78 0.78 -21.24 4.27
CA ALA A 78 1.77 -22.22 4.72
C ALA A 78 2.86 -22.41 3.64
N PRO A 79 4.13 -22.69 4.03
CA PRO A 79 5.19 -22.95 3.05
C PRO A 79 4.83 -23.99 2.00
N ALA A 80 4.19 -25.09 2.40
CA ALA A 80 3.74 -26.15 1.49
C ALA A 80 2.60 -25.74 0.55
N ALA A 81 1.81 -24.73 0.92
CA ALA A 81 0.70 -24.21 0.12
C ALA A 81 1.15 -23.15 -0.91
N HIS A 82 2.39 -22.65 -0.85
CA HIS A 82 2.85 -21.57 -1.71
C HIS A 82 2.92 -21.97 -3.20
N ALA A 83 3.50 -23.11 -3.52
CA ALA A 83 3.61 -23.56 -4.92
C ALA A 83 2.22 -23.80 -5.57
N PRO A 84 1.27 -24.52 -4.92
CA PRO A 84 -0.11 -24.61 -5.42
C PRO A 84 -0.79 -23.23 -5.59
N LEU A 85 -0.62 -22.31 -4.65
CA LEU A 85 -1.16 -20.96 -4.73
C LEU A 85 -0.61 -20.19 -5.95
N VAL A 86 0.70 -20.24 -6.17
CA VAL A 86 1.35 -19.60 -7.33
C VAL A 86 0.81 -20.20 -8.63
N ALA A 87 0.66 -21.53 -8.71
CA ALA A 87 0.09 -22.20 -9.89
C ALA A 87 -1.34 -21.74 -10.17
N ALA A 88 -2.21 -21.71 -9.14
CA ALA A 88 -3.59 -21.25 -9.28
C ALA A 88 -3.67 -19.78 -9.78
N LEU A 89 -2.86 -18.88 -9.24
CA LEU A 89 -2.83 -17.49 -9.66
C LEU A 89 -2.21 -17.30 -11.07
N SER A 90 -1.22 -18.12 -11.43
CA SER A 90 -0.58 -18.10 -12.77
C SER A 90 -1.57 -18.42 -13.88
N ALA A 91 -2.52 -19.33 -13.65
CA ALA A 91 -3.58 -19.68 -14.60
C ALA A 91 -4.46 -18.47 -14.99
N HIS A 92 -4.47 -17.41 -14.18
CA HIS A 92 -5.21 -16.17 -14.41
C HIS A 92 -4.31 -14.96 -14.76
N ALA A 93 -3.06 -15.19 -15.18
CA ALA A 93 -2.09 -14.14 -15.54
C ALA A 93 -1.81 -13.12 -14.41
N LEU A 94 -1.93 -13.56 -13.15
CA LEU A 94 -1.71 -12.74 -11.96
C LEU A 94 -0.26 -12.76 -11.44
N ILE A 95 0.58 -13.63 -12.00
CA ILE A 95 1.97 -13.85 -11.61
C ILE A 95 2.90 -13.37 -12.74
N ASP A 96 4.02 -12.79 -12.39
CA ASP A 96 5.08 -12.43 -13.33
C ASP A 96 5.97 -13.64 -13.64
N ALA A 97 6.78 -13.54 -14.71
CA ALA A 97 7.64 -14.64 -15.16
C ALA A 97 8.71 -15.03 -14.14
N ASP A 98 9.25 -14.04 -13.43
CA ASP A 98 10.29 -14.22 -12.43
C ASP A 98 10.28 -13.08 -11.38
N ILE A 99 11.08 -13.24 -10.32
CA ILE A 99 11.20 -12.29 -9.21
C ILE A 99 11.70 -10.93 -9.69
N ALA A 100 12.59 -10.89 -10.67
CA ALA A 100 13.15 -9.65 -11.18
C ALA A 100 12.10 -8.85 -11.96
N ALA A 101 11.31 -9.51 -12.82
CA ALA A 101 10.18 -8.92 -13.54
C ALA A 101 9.12 -8.41 -12.55
N GLU A 102 8.76 -9.22 -11.54
CA GLU A 102 7.84 -8.81 -10.50
C GLU A 102 8.34 -7.58 -9.75
N THR A 103 9.62 -7.50 -9.43
CA THR A 103 10.22 -6.37 -8.71
C THR A 103 10.20 -5.10 -9.53
N ARG A 104 10.58 -5.17 -10.82
CA ARG A 104 10.61 -4.01 -11.72
C ARG A 104 9.22 -3.46 -12.04
N ARG A 105 8.20 -4.32 -12.11
CA ARG A 105 6.81 -3.92 -12.42
C ARG A 105 6.09 -3.31 -11.21
N ASN A 106 6.73 -2.39 -10.51
CA ASN A 106 6.11 -1.63 -9.42
C ASN A 106 5.49 -0.33 -9.96
N ILE A 107 4.40 -0.47 -10.72
CA ILE A 107 3.69 0.61 -11.39
C ILE A 107 2.34 0.83 -10.69
N LEU A 108 2.15 2.03 -10.18
CA LEU A 108 0.89 2.52 -9.65
C LEU A 108 0.14 3.25 -10.76
N VAL A 109 -1.04 2.76 -11.13
CA VAL A 109 -1.88 3.38 -12.16
C VAL A 109 -3.06 4.06 -11.49
N THR A 110 -3.41 5.26 -11.96
CA THR A 110 -4.61 5.95 -11.45
C THR A 110 -5.85 5.06 -11.54
N PRO A 111 -6.66 4.94 -10.49
CA PRO A 111 -7.89 4.13 -10.57
C PRO A 111 -8.90 4.70 -11.58
N PHE A 112 -8.76 5.99 -11.93
CA PHE A 112 -9.61 6.68 -12.90
C PHE A 112 -9.08 6.57 -14.35
N ALA A 113 -8.15 5.66 -14.59
CA ALA A 113 -7.51 5.44 -15.88
C ALA A 113 -8.53 5.22 -16.99
N ASP A 114 -8.29 5.89 -18.12
CA ASP A 114 -8.93 5.66 -19.40
C ASP A 114 -8.02 4.77 -20.29
N ALA A 115 -8.37 4.66 -21.58
CA ALA A 115 -7.60 3.85 -22.52
C ALA A 115 -6.17 4.37 -22.74
N GLU A 116 -5.95 5.69 -22.70
CA GLU A 116 -4.62 6.31 -22.81
C GLU A 116 -3.75 5.92 -21.61
N ALA A 117 -4.27 6.09 -20.41
CA ALA A 117 -3.55 5.74 -19.18
C ALA A 117 -3.21 4.25 -19.10
N ASP A 118 -4.15 3.39 -19.53
CA ASP A 118 -3.93 1.94 -19.60
C ASP A 118 -2.86 1.56 -20.61
N ALA A 119 -2.91 2.11 -21.81
CA ALA A 119 -1.91 1.88 -22.85
C ALA A 119 -0.51 2.35 -22.41
N LEU A 120 -0.42 3.51 -21.76
CA LEU A 120 0.82 4.05 -21.22
C LEU A 120 1.41 3.16 -20.13
N ALA A 121 0.56 2.65 -19.23
CA ALA A 121 0.99 1.74 -18.16
C ALA A 121 1.46 0.39 -18.72
N GLU A 122 0.80 -0.14 -19.76
CA GLU A 122 1.21 -1.37 -20.45
C GLU A 122 2.52 -1.19 -21.20
N ALA A 123 2.69 -0.08 -21.91
CA ALA A 123 3.94 0.24 -22.61
C ALA A 123 5.10 0.37 -21.62
N LEU A 124 4.91 1.06 -20.48
CA LEU A 124 5.91 1.17 -19.42
C LEU A 124 6.25 -0.19 -18.82
N ALA A 125 5.24 -1.04 -18.56
CA ALA A 125 5.46 -2.39 -18.04
C ALA A 125 6.26 -3.26 -19.02
N GLY A 126 5.97 -3.17 -20.32
CA GLY A 126 6.72 -3.85 -21.39
C GLY A 126 8.18 -3.39 -21.44
N ALA A 127 8.41 -2.08 -21.43
CA ALA A 127 9.75 -1.49 -21.46
C ALA A 127 10.56 -1.87 -20.21
N LEU A 128 9.95 -1.88 -19.02
CA LEU A 128 10.61 -2.34 -17.78
C LEU A 128 10.92 -3.83 -17.80
N ALA A 129 10.04 -4.66 -18.37
CA ALA A 129 10.29 -6.10 -18.51
C ALA A 129 11.48 -6.39 -19.45
N ALA A 130 11.61 -5.62 -20.52
CA ALA A 130 12.72 -5.72 -21.47
C ALA A 130 14.04 -5.11 -20.96
N SER A 131 14.00 -4.35 -19.85
CA SER A 131 15.18 -3.69 -19.30
C SER A 131 15.93 -4.58 -18.29
N ASP A 132 17.21 -4.27 -18.09
CA ASP A 132 18.10 -4.87 -17.08
C ASP A 132 18.31 -3.99 -15.85
N LEU A 133 17.53 -2.90 -15.68
CA LEU A 133 17.71 -1.92 -14.63
C LEU A 133 17.64 -2.56 -13.23
N PRO A 134 18.70 -2.49 -12.39
CA PRO A 134 18.75 -3.06 -11.05
C PRO A 134 18.06 -2.12 -10.05
N LEU A 135 16.77 -1.88 -10.25
CA LEU A 135 15.99 -0.96 -9.41
C LEU A 135 15.80 -1.52 -7.99
N PRO A 136 15.89 -0.66 -6.96
CA PRO A 136 15.56 -1.06 -5.60
C PRO A 136 14.13 -1.60 -5.49
N ALA A 137 13.90 -2.60 -4.66
CA ALA A 137 12.60 -3.28 -4.51
C ALA A 137 11.41 -2.34 -4.15
N LYS A 138 11.69 -1.14 -3.64
CA LYS A 138 10.68 -0.13 -3.34
C LYS A 138 10.61 0.99 -4.40
N PHE A 139 11.50 0.98 -5.38
CA PHE A 139 11.44 1.94 -6.47
C PHE A 139 10.18 1.68 -7.29
N GLY A 140 9.47 2.73 -7.67
CA GLY A 140 8.20 2.58 -8.36
C GLY A 140 7.84 3.76 -9.24
N PHE A 141 6.90 3.51 -10.12
CA PHE A 141 6.38 4.47 -11.09
C PHE A 141 4.92 4.78 -10.77
N ALA A 142 4.46 6.00 -11.06
CA ALA A 142 3.06 6.36 -11.07
C ALA A 142 2.65 6.82 -12.46
N VAL A 143 1.54 6.28 -12.96
CA VAL A 143 0.91 6.67 -14.24
C VAL A 143 -0.42 7.31 -13.92
N ASP A 144 -0.46 8.63 -13.98
CA ASP A 144 -1.62 9.46 -13.62
C ASP A 144 -1.83 10.60 -14.62
N PRO A 145 -2.13 10.27 -15.92
CA PRO A 145 -2.28 11.25 -16.98
C PRO A 145 -3.66 11.92 -17.00
N GLY A 146 -4.43 11.81 -15.93
CA GLY A 146 -5.72 12.49 -15.78
C GLY A 146 -5.59 14.01 -15.80
N ARG A 147 -6.71 14.73 -15.98
CA ARG A 147 -6.72 16.22 -16.01
C ARG A 147 -6.12 16.83 -14.74
N VAL A 148 -6.29 16.16 -13.62
CA VAL A 148 -5.70 16.55 -12.32
C VAL A 148 -5.15 15.29 -11.68
N PRO A 149 -3.87 15.24 -11.31
CA PRO A 149 -3.28 14.06 -10.70
C PRO A 149 -3.81 13.84 -9.28
N VAL A 150 -4.13 12.60 -8.97
CA VAL A 150 -4.63 12.15 -7.66
C VAL A 150 -3.60 11.32 -6.90
N LEU A 151 -2.56 10.81 -7.59
CA LEU A 151 -1.53 9.93 -7.02
C LEU A 151 -0.29 10.68 -6.51
N ALA A 152 -0.29 12.00 -6.50
CA ALA A 152 0.90 12.80 -6.22
C ALA A 152 1.52 12.58 -4.83
N ARG A 153 0.73 12.08 -3.86
CA ARG A 153 1.18 11.77 -2.49
C ARG A 153 1.44 10.28 -2.26
N ASP A 154 1.14 9.45 -3.26
CA ASP A 154 1.30 8.00 -3.16
C ASP A 154 2.74 7.57 -3.49
N PRO A 155 3.20 6.40 -2.97
CA PRO A 155 4.60 6.00 -3.10
C PRO A 155 5.01 5.69 -4.53
N ALA A 156 5.68 6.62 -5.20
CA ALA A 156 6.35 6.45 -6.49
C ALA A 156 7.67 7.23 -6.49
N ASP A 157 8.58 6.90 -7.39
CA ASP A 157 9.86 7.59 -7.57
C ASP A 157 9.88 8.39 -8.87
N ILE A 158 9.17 7.92 -9.88
CA ILE A 158 8.97 8.57 -11.17
C ILE A 158 7.48 8.66 -11.44
N ARG A 159 7.01 9.83 -11.89
CA ARG A 159 5.61 10.11 -12.13
C ARG A 159 5.40 10.55 -13.56
N ILE A 160 4.40 9.97 -14.21
CA ILE A 160 3.87 10.42 -15.51
C ILE A 160 2.54 11.09 -15.23
N GLU A 161 2.48 12.39 -15.47
CA GLU A 161 1.34 13.25 -15.15
C GLU A 161 0.97 14.11 -16.38
N ARG A 162 -0.24 14.66 -16.42
CA ARG A 162 -0.66 15.53 -17.52
C ARG A 162 -0.33 16.99 -17.21
N GLY A 163 0.48 17.62 -18.05
CA GLY A 163 0.67 19.05 -18.09
C GLY A 163 -0.43 19.78 -18.89
N ARG A 164 -0.23 21.04 -19.16
CA ARG A 164 -1.19 21.84 -19.96
C ARG A 164 -1.27 21.36 -21.41
N GLU A 165 -0.14 21.07 -22.03
CA GLU A 165 -0.03 20.79 -23.47
C GLU A 165 0.42 19.36 -23.77
N ALA A 166 1.12 18.72 -22.85
CA ALA A 166 1.71 17.40 -23.04
C ALA A 166 1.74 16.59 -21.74
N LEU A 167 2.05 15.30 -21.89
CA LEU A 167 2.42 14.47 -20.74
C LEU A 167 3.80 14.89 -20.21
N LEU A 168 3.93 14.85 -18.91
CA LEU A 168 5.11 15.25 -18.16
C LEU A 168 5.70 14.06 -17.41
N LEU A 169 7.02 14.05 -17.33
CA LEU A 169 7.80 13.13 -16.52
C LEU A 169 8.41 13.88 -15.34
N ARG A 170 8.12 13.43 -14.12
CA ARG A 170 8.59 14.07 -12.90
C ARG A 170 9.29 13.09 -11.96
N ALA A 171 10.44 13.50 -11.43
CA ALA A 171 11.08 12.82 -10.31
C ALA A 171 10.36 13.15 -9.01
N ASP A 172 10.20 12.17 -8.12
CA ASP A 172 9.62 12.40 -6.79
C ASP A 172 10.55 13.32 -5.95
N GLY A 173 9.95 14.28 -5.26
CA GLY A 173 10.70 15.27 -4.45
C GLY A 173 10.99 16.59 -5.17
N VAL A 174 10.62 16.76 -6.45
CA VAL A 174 10.71 18.05 -7.16
C VAL A 174 9.35 18.51 -7.68
N ASN A 175 9.21 19.83 -7.85
CA ASN A 175 8.00 20.48 -8.40
C ASN A 175 8.16 20.86 -9.88
N LEU A 176 9.25 20.43 -10.50
CA LEU A 176 9.50 20.60 -11.93
C LEU A 176 9.48 19.26 -12.64
N ALA A 177 9.09 19.26 -13.89
CA ALA A 177 8.96 18.11 -14.76
C ALA A 177 9.59 18.37 -16.11
N ALA A 178 9.90 17.31 -16.86
CA ALA A 178 10.27 17.36 -18.26
C ALA A 178 9.11 16.87 -19.13
N PRO A 179 9.02 17.24 -20.42
CA PRO A 179 8.07 16.62 -21.36
C PRO A 179 8.34 15.12 -21.48
N LEU A 180 7.28 14.30 -21.44
CA LEU A 180 7.35 12.88 -21.77
C LEU A 180 7.14 12.71 -23.29
N ARG A 181 8.13 12.14 -23.99
CA ARG A 181 8.06 11.82 -25.42
C ARG A 181 7.70 10.37 -25.67
N SER A 182 8.26 9.48 -24.83
CA SER A 182 7.97 8.05 -24.81
C SER A 182 8.19 7.49 -23.41
N VAL A 183 7.79 6.23 -23.18
CA VAL A 183 8.06 5.52 -21.91
C VAL A 183 9.57 5.31 -21.67
N ASP A 184 10.39 5.37 -22.72
CA ASP A 184 11.85 5.26 -22.59
C ASP A 184 12.46 6.44 -21.82
N ASP A 185 11.83 7.61 -21.85
CA ASP A 185 12.24 8.75 -21.02
C ASP A 185 12.12 8.40 -19.52
N ALA A 186 11.12 7.59 -19.13
CA ALA A 186 10.99 7.14 -17.74
C ALA A 186 12.10 6.13 -17.36
N LEU A 187 12.52 5.27 -18.30
CA LEU A 187 13.65 4.35 -18.09
C LEU A 187 14.98 5.13 -18.05
N ALA A 188 15.12 6.15 -18.89
CA ALA A 188 16.29 7.04 -18.88
C ALA A 188 16.41 7.78 -17.55
N LEU A 189 15.30 8.29 -16.98
CA LEU A 189 15.29 8.92 -15.68
C LEU A 189 15.60 7.90 -14.53
N ALA A 190 15.14 6.66 -14.67
CA ALA A 190 15.46 5.60 -13.72
C ALA A 190 16.95 5.21 -13.79
N ARG A 191 17.54 5.17 -14.98
CA ARG A 191 19.00 4.96 -15.18
C ARG A 191 19.79 6.12 -14.57
N TRP A 192 19.39 7.36 -14.87
CA TRP A 192 20.01 8.55 -14.25
C TRP A 192 20.00 8.47 -12.72
N PHE A 193 18.89 8.04 -12.09
CA PHE A 193 18.84 7.83 -10.64
C PHE A 193 19.90 6.83 -10.16
N LEU A 194 20.11 5.74 -10.88
CA LEU A 194 21.13 4.73 -10.55
C LEU A 194 22.55 5.30 -10.70
N ASP A 195 22.83 5.99 -11.82
CA ASP A 195 24.12 6.58 -12.16
C ASP A 195 24.52 7.68 -11.15
N MET A 196 23.55 8.43 -10.62
CA MET A 196 23.77 9.43 -9.57
C MET A 196 23.91 8.82 -8.16
N GLY A 197 24.02 7.51 -8.03
CA GLY A 197 24.20 6.83 -6.75
C GLY A 197 22.91 6.80 -5.90
N GLY A 198 21.75 6.85 -6.53
CA GLY A 198 20.46 6.82 -5.85
C GLY A 198 20.12 5.48 -5.20
N ALA A 199 20.81 4.38 -5.61
CA ALA A 199 20.57 3.01 -5.14
C ALA A 199 21.76 2.41 -4.39
N ALA A 200 22.45 3.17 -3.56
CA ALA A 200 23.57 2.70 -2.78
C ALA A 200 23.22 1.45 -1.94
N GLY A 201 23.98 0.37 -2.09
CA GLY A 201 23.71 -0.90 -1.42
C GLY A 201 22.36 -1.55 -1.80
N GLY A 202 21.88 -1.32 -3.03
CA GLY A 202 20.62 -1.89 -3.53
C GLY A 202 19.35 -1.26 -2.91
N ARG A 203 19.49 -0.15 -2.20
CA ARG A 203 18.38 0.58 -1.55
C ARG A 203 18.43 2.05 -1.92
N GLY A 204 17.27 2.69 -2.01
CA GLY A 204 17.17 4.12 -2.26
C GLY A 204 15.80 4.52 -2.75
N ARG A 205 15.58 5.84 -2.74
CA ARG A 205 14.39 6.48 -3.23
C ARG A 205 14.76 7.78 -3.93
N MET A 206 14.04 8.13 -4.98
CA MET A 206 14.26 9.37 -5.73
C MET A 206 14.22 10.60 -4.82
N ALA A 207 13.22 10.72 -3.96
CA ALA A 207 13.10 11.84 -3.04
C ALA A 207 14.32 11.99 -2.10
N ALA A 208 14.96 10.88 -1.69
CA ALA A 208 16.17 10.92 -0.88
C ALA A 208 17.40 11.41 -1.68
N LEU A 209 17.50 11.06 -2.96
CA LEU A 209 18.53 11.58 -3.86
C LEU A 209 18.35 13.10 -4.07
N ILE A 210 17.11 13.52 -4.35
CA ILE A 210 16.73 14.91 -4.52
C ILE A 210 17.03 15.75 -3.27
N ALA A 211 16.76 15.23 -2.08
CA ALA A 211 17.06 15.89 -0.81
C ALA A 211 18.57 16.12 -0.58
N ARG A 212 19.45 15.35 -1.25
CA ARG A 212 20.91 15.55 -1.29
C ARG A 212 21.33 16.68 -2.26
N GLY A 213 20.40 17.34 -2.93
CA GLY A 213 20.65 18.41 -3.91
C GLY A 213 20.89 17.93 -5.34
N ILE A 214 20.84 16.62 -5.61
CA ILE A 214 21.06 16.02 -6.94
C ILE A 214 19.71 16.00 -7.66
N ARG A 215 19.57 16.75 -8.77
CA ARG A 215 18.29 16.94 -9.47
C ARG A 215 18.44 16.67 -10.96
N PRO A 216 17.45 16.03 -11.60
CA PRO A 216 17.43 15.90 -13.05
C PRO A 216 17.07 17.24 -13.71
N ASP A 217 17.39 17.35 -15.01
CA ASP A 217 16.97 18.49 -15.80
C ASP A 217 15.44 18.50 -15.96
N ALA A 218 14.83 19.59 -15.53
CA ALA A 218 13.37 19.78 -15.58
C ALA A 218 13.06 21.28 -15.52
N ALA A 219 12.16 21.73 -16.40
CA ALA A 219 11.87 23.17 -16.55
C ALA A 219 10.37 23.50 -16.46
N LEU A 220 9.50 22.51 -16.66
CA LEU A 220 8.06 22.73 -16.67
C LEU A 220 7.47 22.56 -15.28
N PRO A 221 6.53 23.42 -14.86
CA PRO A 221 5.89 23.26 -13.55
C PRO A 221 5.05 21.97 -13.50
N ALA A 222 5.17 21.24 -12.42
CA ALA A 222 4.31 20.09 -12.16
C ALA A 222 2.84 20.52 -12.02
N PRO A 223 1.88 19.70 -12.44
CA PRO A 223 0.48 19.97 -12.24
C PRO A 223 0.11 19.97 -10.76
N ALA A 224 -0.82 20.86 -10.37
CA ALA A 224 -1.33 20.88 -9.01
C ALA A 224 -2.17 19.62 -8.75
N PRO A 225 -1.86 18.85 -7.68
CA PRO A 225 -2.59 17.64 -7.39
C PRO A 225 -3.92 17.92 -6.69
N MET A 226 -4.87 17.00 -6.86
CA MET A 226 -6.10 16.95 -6.07
C MET A 226 -5.97 15.84 -4.99
N PRO A 227 -6.54 16.02 -3.79
CA PRO A 227 -6.65 14.94 -2.83
C PRO A 227 -7.50 13.78 -3.41
N PRO A 228 -7.19 12.52 -3.04
CA PRO A 228 -8.02 11.39 -3.46
C PRO A 228 -9.46 11.56 -2.94
N PRO A 229 -10.47 11.19 -3.72
CA PRO A 229 -11.85 11.21 -3.26
C PRO A 229 -12.08 10.17 -2.16
N GLY A 230 -13.05 10.42 -1.30
CA GLY A 230 -13.56 9.43 -0.35
C GLY A 230 -14.36 8.31 -1.04
N PRO A 231 -14.82 7.31 -0.29
CA PRO A 231 -15.75 6.30 -0.80
C PRO A 231 -17.06 6.95 -1.25
N GLY A 232 -17.75 6.29 -2.18
CA GLY A 232 -19.00 6.76 -2.77
C GLY A 232 -18.94 6.85 -4.29
N ALA A 233 -19.89 7.59 -4.86
CA ALA A 233 -20.01 7.74 -6.31
C ALA A 233 -18.93 8.64 -6.89
N VAL A 234 -18.33 8.19 -8.00
CA VAL A 234 -17.42 8.96 -8.85
C VAL A 234 -17.82 8.79 -10.31
N PRO A 235 -17.37 9.65 -11.23
CA PRO A 235 -17.77 9.55 -12.65
C PRO A 235 -17.51 8.17 -13.28
N GLN A 236 -16.49 7.44 -12.82
CA GLN A 236 -16.11 6.13 -13.37
C GLN A 236 -16.86 4.96 -12.72
N GLY A 237 -17.61 5.16 -11.64
CA GLY A 237 -18.29 4.09 -10.90
C GLY A 237 -18.46 4.39 -9.41
N MET A 238 -18.26 3.37 -8.58
CA MET A 238 -18.36 3.48 -7.12
C MET A 238 -17.03 3.14 -6.46
N LEU A 239 -16.51 4.05 -5.64
CA LEU A 239 -15.39 3.79 -4.73
C LEU A 239 -15.91 3.14 -3.45
N ALA A 240 -15.36 1.99 -3.13
CA ALA A 240 -15.69 1.20 -1.96
C ALA A 240 -14.48 1.10 -1.03
N ALA A 241 -14.53 1.72 0.12
CA ALA A 241 -13.49 1.58 1.13
C ALA A 241 -13.68 0.27 1.90
N MET A 242 -12.56 -0.31 2.32
CA MET A 242 -12.52 -1.53 3.12
C MET A 242 -12.00 -1.23 4.50
N GLU A 243 -12.71 -1.68 5.52
CA GLU A 243 -12.29 -1.50 6.91
C GLU A 243 -10.89 -2.10 7.11
N PHE A 244 -9.94 -1.29 7.57
CA PHE A 244 -8.50 -1.61 7.66
C PHE A 244 -7.85 -2.07 6.35
N GLY A 245 -8.52 -1.93 5.21
CA GLY A 245 -8.09 -2.46 3.92
C GLY A 245 -8.31 -3.96 3.75
N GLN A 246 -9.08 -4.60 4.61
CA GLN A 246 -9.40 -6.03 4.51
C GLN A 246 -10.63 -6.27 3.65
N VAL A 247 -10.50 -7.16 2.68
CA VAL A 247 -11.60 -7.55 1.78
C VAL A 247 -11.96 -9.00 2.06
N PRO A 248 -13.16 -9.31 2.56
CA PRO A 248 -13.63 -10.69 2.63
C PRO A 248 -13.67 -11.32 1.23
N PRO A 249 -13.27 -12.61 1.05
CA PRO A 249 -13.26 -13.25 -0.26
C PRO A 249 -14.60 -13.17 -1.00
N ASP A 250 -15.71 -13.43 -0.31
CA ASP A 250 -17.03 -13.32 -0.92
C ASP A 250 -17.38 -11.87 -1.33
N THR A 251 -16.99 -10.89 -0.53
CA THR A 251 -17.16 -9.48 -0.89
C THR A 251 -16.37 -9.14 -2.17
N LEU A 252 -15.13 -9.63 -2.31
CA LEU A 252 -14.33 -9.43 -3.53
C LEU A 252 -15.01 -10.03 -4.76
N ARG A 253 -15.49 -11.28 -4.67
CA ARG A 253 -16.24 -11.94 -5.75
C ARG A 253 -17.49 -11.16 -6.14
N ARG A 254 -18.27 -10.73 -5.15
CA ARG A 254 -19.52 -9.98 -5.38
C ARG A 254 -19.29 -8.62 -6.01
N LEU A 255 -18.29 -7.87 -5.56
CA LEU A 255 -17.92 -6.59 -6.17
C LEU A 255 -17.50 -6.75 -7.63
N ALA A 256 -16.69 -7.78 -7.94
CA ALA A 256 -16.21 -8.03 -9.30
C ALA A 256 -17.32 -8.48 -10.28
N ARG A 257 -18.43 -9.01 -9.77
CA ARG A 257 -19.62 -9.31 -10.59
C ARG A 257 -20.43 -8.05 -10.94
N LEU A 258 -20.29 -6.97 -10.16
CA LEU A 258 -20.99 -5.71 -10.40
C LEU A 258 -20.25 -4.82 -11.40
N GLY A 259 -18.98 -5.10 -11.66
CA GLY A 259 -18.17 -4.40 -12.66
C GLY A 259 -16.67 -4.69 -12.48
N PRO A 260 -15.86 -4.40 -13.51
CA PRO A 260 -14.41 -4.51 -13.42
C PRO A 260 -13.87 -3.69 -12.27
N LEU A 261 -12.89 -4.27 -11.52
CA LEU A 261 -12.31 -3.61 -10.37
C LEU A 261 -11.04 -2.84 -10.76
N ARG A 262 -10.84 -1.69 -10.13
CA ARG A 262 -9.57 -0.95 -10.11
C ARG A 262 -9.05 -0.86 -8.69
N MET A 263 -7.79 -1.20 -8.54
CA MET A 263 -7.07 -1.06 -7.28
C MET A 263 -6.77 0.41 -7.01
N THR A 264 -6.85 0.82 -5.73
CA THR A 264 -6.39 2.13 -5.30
C THR A 264 -5.31 2.01 -4.23
N PRO A 265 -4.44 3.01 -4.05
CA PRO A 265 -3.49 3.00 -2.93
C PRO A 265 -4.13 3.43 -1.59
N TRP A 266 -5.42 3.75 -1.59
CA TRP A 266 -6.15 4.31 -0.44
C TRP A 266 -6.95 3.27 0.35
N ARG A 267 -6.65 1.96 0.18
CA ARG A 267 -7.40 0.84 0.77
C ARG A 267 -8.87 0.82 0.33
N MET A 268 -9.11 1.25 -0.90
CA MET A 268 -10.39 1.23 -1.58
C MET A 268 -10.29 0.44 -2.88
N LEU A 269 -11.44 0.00 -3.39
CA LEU A 269 -11.61 -0.53 -4.74
C LEU A 269 -12.57 0.38 -5.50
N LEU A 270 -12.27 0.66 -6.76
CA LEU A 270 -13.24 1.26 -7.68
C LEU A 270 -13.94 0.13 -8.45
N VAL A 271 -15.26 0.03 -8.31
CA VAL A 271 -16.10 -0.84 -9.13
C VAL A 271 -16.57 -0.02 -10.34
N ARG A 272 -15.96 -0.25 -11.49
CA ARG A 272 -16.21 0.54 -12.71
C ARG A 272 -17.62 0.31 -13.25
N GLY A 273 -18.26 1.40 -13.66
CA GLY A 273 -19.61 1.36 -14.23
C GLY A 273 -20.74 1.13 -13.23
N ALA A 274 -20.43 0.72 -11.99
CA ALA A 274 -21.44 0.57 -10.95
C ALA A 274 -22.03 1.93 -10.55
N ARG A 275 -23.35 2.01 -10.45
CA ARG A 275 -24.07 3.21 -9.95
C ARG A 275 -24.47 3.08 -8.49
N HIS A 276 -24.46 1.87 -7.98
CA HIS A 276 -24.83 1.52 -6.62
C HIS A 276 -24.12 0.22 -6.23
N LEU A 277 -23.78 0.09 -4.96
CA LEU A 277 -23.25 -1.14 -4.38
C LEU A 277 -24.15 -1.54 -3.20
N PRO A 278 -24.59 -2.82 -3.12
CA PRO A 278 -25.32 -3.29 -1.97
C PRO A 278 -24.43 -3.34 -0.72
N ALA A 279 -25.03 -3.30 0.46
CA ALA A 279 -24.30 -3.51 1.70
C ALA A 279 -23.62 -4.90 1.70
N MET A 280 -22.34 -4.93 2.08
CA MET A 280 -21.54 -6.15 2.17
C MET A 280 -20.60 -6.07 3.38
N PRO A 281 -20.17 -7.21 3.95
CA PRO A 281 -19.24 -7.21 5.05
C PRO A 281 -17.93 -6.46 4.74
N GLY A 282 -17.50 -5.60 5.65
CA GLY A 282 -16.27 -4.82 5.53
C GLY A 282 -16.35 -3.63 4.59
N LEU A 283 -17.45 -3.42 3.86
CA LEU A 283 -17.64 -2.34 2.91
C LEU A 283 -18.02 -1.04 3.62
N ILE A 284 -17.39 0.07 3.20
CA ILE A 284 -17.71 1.42 3.64
C ILE A 284 -17.96 2.26 2.40
N LEU A 285 -19.16 2.84 2.32
CA LEU A 285 -19.60 3.67 1.19
C LEU A 285 -19.86 5.12 1.60
N ASP A 286 -20.05 5.37 2.89
CA ASP A 286 -20.25 6.71 3.43
C ASP A 286 -18.89 7.38 3.67
N PRO A 287 -18.61 8.55 3.03
CA PRO A 287 -17.36 9.27 3.22
C PRO A 287 -17.15 9.84 4.64
N ILE A 288 -18.18 9.89 5.46
CA ILE A 288 -18.10 10.37 6.85
C ILE A 288 -18.03 9.22 7.88
N ASP A 289 -18.09 7.96 7.43
CA ASP A 289 -18.02 6.79 8.32
C ASP A 289 -16.82 6.87 9.27
N PRO A 290 -17.01 6.77 10.59
CA PRO A 290 -15.94 6.93 11.57
C PRO A 290 -14.82 5.91 11.43
N ARG A 291 -15.08 4.72 10.86
CA ARG A 291 -14.06 3.70 10.59
C ARG A 291 -12.99 4.17 9.59
N LEU A 292 -13.29 5.16 8.75
CA LEU A 292 -12.31 5.76 7.82
C LEU A 292 -11.22 6.55 8.54
N ARG A 293 -11.44 6.94 9.78
CA ARG A 293 -10.47 7.68 10.61
C ARG A 293 -9.48 6.75 11.30
N LEU A 294 -9.71 5.43 11.24
CA LEU A 294 -8.91 4.43 11.93
C LEU A 294 -7.76 3.92 11.06
N ARG A 295 -6.62 3.74 11.69
CA ARG A 295 -5.45 3.05 11.13
C ARG A 295 -5.03 2.01 12.15
N ALA A 296 -4.93 0.74 11.74
CA ALA A 296 -4.46 -0.32 12.61
C ALA A 296 -3.59 -1.30 11.83
N CYS A 297 -2.53 -1.78 12.45
CA CYS A 297 -1.75 -2.91 11.93
C CYS A 297 -2.50 -4.23 12.19
N PRO A 298 -2.02 -5.38 11.71
CA PRO A 298 -2.65 -6.66 12.02
C PRO A 298 -2.77 -6.97 13.51
N GLY A 299 -1.81 -6.50 14.34
CA GLY A 299 -1.82 -6.79 15.77
C GLY A 299 -1.51 -8.26 16.11
N ALA A 300 -1.57 -8.59 17.38
CA ALA A 300 -1.53 -9.98 17.83
C ALA A 300 -2.89 -10.65 17.53
N PRO A 301 -2.92 -11.98 17.29
CA PRO A 301 -1.78 -12.90 17.15
C PRO A 301 -1.15 -12.90 15.75
N ALA A 302 -1.72 -12.19 14.78
CA ALA A 302 -1.30 -12.21 13.37
C ALA A 302 0.10 -11.58 13.11
N CYS A 303 0.63 -10.82 14.08
CA CYS A 303 1.97 -10.27 14.01
C CYS A 303 2.78 -10.69 15.25
N PRO A 304 3.93 -11.41 15.10
CA PRO A 304 4.72 -11.90 16.24
C PRO A 304 5.41 -10.77 17.02
N GLN A 305 5.49 -9.57 16.46
CA GLN A 305 6.06 -8.39 17.12
C GLN A 305 5.00 -7.56 17.85
N ALA A 306 3.72 -7.89 17.68
CA ALA A 306 2.64 -7.14 18.31
C ALA A 306 2.41 -7.64 19.74
N LEU A 307 2.28 -6.70 20.66
CA LEU A 307 2.07 -6.95 22.08
C LEU A 307 0.58 -6.98 22.45
N ALA A 308 -0.30 -6.51 21.54
CA ALA A 308 -1.75 -6.53 21.76
C ALA A 308 -2.52 -6.65 20.44
N GLU A 309 -3.80 -6.99 20.55
CA GLU A 309 -4.77 -6.82 19.47
C GLU A 309 -4.96 -5.34 19.17
N THR A 310 -5.13 -5.02 17.90
CA THR A 310 -5.21 -3.62 17.44
C THR A 310 -6.54 -3.29 16.77
N ARG A 311 -7.02 -4.16 15.87
CA ARG A 311 -8.18 -3.85 15.00
C ARG A 311 -9.48 -3.81 15.79
N ASN A 312 -9.70 -4.77 16.72
CA ASN A 312 -10.89 -4.79 17.55
C ASN A 312 -10.92 -3.58 18.49
N LEU A 313 -9.78 -3.24 19.09
CA LEU A 313 -9.64 -2.03 19.89
C LEU A 313 -9.89 -0.77 19.06
N ALA A 314 -9.28 -0.64 17.89
CA ALA A 314 -9.51 0.52 17.01
C ALA A 314 -11.01 0.66 16.67
N ARG A 315 -11.69 -0.45 16.37
CA ARG A 315 -13.11 -0.45 16.02
C ARG A 315 -13.99 0.03 17.20
N SER A 316 -13.69 -0.40 18.43
CA SER A 316 -14.43 0.04 19.62
C SER A 316 -14.25 1.53 19.94
N LEU A 317 -13.17 2.15 19.43
CA LEU A 317 -12.86 3.57 19.64
C LEU A 317 -13.31 4.47 18.49
N ALA A 318 -13.90 3.92 17.41
CA ALA A 318 -14.16 4.65 16.17
C ALA A 318 -15.01 5.92 16.36
N GLU A 319 -16.08 5.81 17.15
CA GLU A 319 -17.01 6.93 17.41
C GLU A 319 -16.39 8.05 18.25
N LEU A 320 -15.32 7.78 18.99
CA LEU A 320 -14.61 8.74 19.81
C LEU A 320 -13.60 9.57 19.02
N VAL A 321 -13.26 9.16 17.80
CA VAL A 321 -12.33 9.90 16.94
C VAL A 321 -13.07 11.04 16.25
N PRO A 322 -12.70 12.32 16.47
CA PRO A 322 -13.38 13.45 15.86
C PRO A 322 -13.31 13.44 14.31
N PRO A 323 -14.28 14.03 13.60
CA PRO A 323 -14.16 14.25 12.16
C PRO A 323 -12.89 14.98 11.78
N GLY A 324 -12.18 14.46 10.76
CA GLY A 324 -10.92 15.04 10.29
C GLY A 324 -9.66 14.56 11.07
N ALA A 325 -9.82 13.95 12.25
CA ALA A 325 -8.71 13.35 13.00
C ALA A 325 -8.44 11.90 12.59
N VAL A 326 -7.24 11.44 12.84
CA VAL A 326 -6.79 10.05 12.61
C VAL A 326 -6.35 9.41 13.92
N LEU A 327 -6.92 8.25 14.24
CA LEU A 327 -6.45 7.37 15.28
C LEU A 327 -5.62 6.23 14.68
N HIS A 328 -4.37 6.10 15.11
CA HIS A 328 -3.51 4.97 14.78
C HIS A 328 -3.36 4.04 15.98
N VAL A 329 -3.76 2.78 15.84
CA VAL A 329 -3.55 1.73 16.84
C VAL A 329 -2.46 0.78 16.34
N SER A 330 -1.33 0.78 17.02
CA SER A 330 -0.15 -0.01 16.66
C SER A 330 0.15 -1.08 17.69
N GLY A 331 0.38 -2.30 17.25
CA GLY A 331 0.77 -3.43 18.11
C GLY A 331 2.20 -3.37 18.63
N CYS A 332 3.04 -2.44 18.15
CA CYS A 332 4.42 -2.19 18.60
C CYS A 332 4.92 -0.85 18.04
N ALA A 333 6.10 -0.40 18.48
CA ALA A 333 6.72 0.86 18.07
C ALA A 333 7.05 0.97 16.57
N LYS A 334 6.98 -0.12 15.79
CA LYS A 334 7.25 -0.10 14.34
C LYS A 334 6.24 0.69 13.51
N GLY A 335 5.00 0.84 13.97
CA GLY A 335 3.99 1.68 13.32
C GLY A 335 3.57 1.25 11.91
N CYS A 336 3.57 -0.05 11.60
CA CYS A 336 3.32 -0.57 10.24
C CYS A 336 1.95 -0.19 9.68
N GLY A 337 0.94 0.02 10.52
CA GLY A 337 -0.41 0.40 10.12
C GLY A 337 -0.49 1.79 9.51
N TRP A 338 0.36 2.70 10.01
CA TRP A 338 0.45 4.09 9.58
C TRP A 338 1.84 4.67 9.88
N PRO A 339 2.73 4.81 8.89
CA PRO A 339 4.11 5.26 9.12
C PRO A 339 4.24 6.79 9.28
N HIS A 340 3.13 7.51 9.23
CA HIS A 340 3.05 8.96 9.40
C HIS A 340 2.61 9.32 10.83
N ALA A 341 2.77 10.58 11.22
CA ALA A 341 2.14 11.09 12.42
C ALA A 341 0.62 11.01 12.30
N ALA A 342 -0.07 10.66 13.39
CA ALA A 342 -1.51 10.72 13.52
C ALA A 342 -1.89 11.65 14.67
N ASP A 343 -3.12 12.14 14.68
CA ASP A 343 -3.61 13.04 15.75
C ASP A 343 -3.54 12.34 17.10
N ARG A 344 -3.86 11.04 17.12
CA ARG A 344 -3.68 10.14 18.26
C ARG A 344 -3.06 8.83 17.78
N THR A 345 -2.00 8.39 18.44
CA THR A 345 -1.40 7.07 18.23
C THR A 345 -1.40 6.30 19.55
N LEU A 346 -1.96 5.11 19.51
CA LEU A 346 -1.90 4.13 20.60
C LEU A 346 -0.87 3.07 20.24
N THR A 347 0.19 2.96 21.00
CA THR A 347 1.23 1.95 20.79
C THR A 347 1.20 0.93 21.91
N ALA A 348 1.01 -0.34 21.58
CA ALA A 348 1.04 -1.41 22.56
C ALA A 348 2.45 -1.60 23.13
N THR A 349 2.51 -1.75 24.46
CA THR A 349 3.70 -2.04 25.25
C THR A 349 3.42 -3.25 26.14
N THR A 350 4.41 -3.67 26.93
CA THR A 350 4.23 -4.75 27.92
C THR A 350 3.35 -4.34 29.10
N GLU A 351 3.14 -3.02 29.30
CA GLU A 351 2.39 -2.45 30.42
C GLU A 351 0.98 -1.99 30.01
N GLY A 352 0.61 -2.07 28.72
CA GLY A 352 -0.64 -1.57 28.20
C GLY A 352 -0.44 -0.78 26.91
N PHE A 353 -1.11 0.36 26.75
CA PHE A 353 -0.96 1.23 25.59
C PHE A 353 -0.35 2.57 25.99
N ASP A 354 0.62 3.01 25.20
CA ASP A 354 1.15 4.37 25.26
C ASP A 354 0.35 5.26 24.32
N LEU A 355 -0.13 6.41 24.80
CA LEU A 355 -0.80 7.43 23.98
C LEU A 355 0.21 8.48 23.54
N ILE A 356 0.29 8.69 22.23
CA ILE A 356 1.13 9.69 21.57
C ILE A 356 0.22 10.68 20.85
N CYS A 357 0.40 11.97 21.12
CA CYS A 357 -0.35 13.03 20.46
C CYS A 357 0.43 13.59 19.26
N HIS A 358 -0.22 13.75 18.11
CA HIS A 358 0.35 14.29 16.86
C HIS A 358 1.70 13.66 16.47
N GLY A 359 1.81 12.33 16.66
CA GLY A 359 3.06 11.60 16.51
C GLY A 359 2.91 10.20 15.92
N ARG A 360 4.05 9.55 15.74
CA ARG A 360 4.21 8.18 15.22
C ARG A 360 4.28 7.19 16.38
N ALA A 361 4.16 5.91 16.07
CA ALA A 361 4.17 4.84 17.07
C ALA A 361 5.47 4.73 17.91
N ALA A 362 6.58 5.29 17.44
CA ALA A 362 7.86 5.28 18.16
C ALA A 362 8.19 6.62 18.84
N ASP A 363 7.34 7.63 18.69
CA ASP A 363 7.57 8.95 19.27
C ASP A 363 7.30 8.94 20.80
N PRO A 364 7.78 9.94 21.54
CA PRO A 364 7.56 10.01 23.00
C PRO A 364 6.06 10.05 23.34
N ALA A 365 5.67 9.23 24.32
CA ALA A 365 4.30 9.14 24.79
C ALA A 365 3.92 10.29 25.73
N ALA A 366 2.71 10.83 25.56
CA ALA A 366 2.09 11.77 26.48
C ALA A 366 1.55 11.07 27.73
N LEU A 367 1.00 9.85 27.57
CA LEU A 367 0.53 8.97 28.65
C LEU A 367 1.05 7.56 28.40
N ARG A 368 1.37 6.83 29.45
CA ARG A 368 1.97 5.48 29.34
C ARG A 368 1.15 4.43 30.08
N GLY A 369 1.26 3.19 29.61
CA GLY A 369 0.74 2.02 30.30
C GLY A 369 -0.78 2.01 30.47
N LEU A 370 -1.53 2.63 29.57
CA LEU A 370 -2.98 2.72 29.67
C LEU A 370 -3.65 1.36 29.44
N HIS A 371 -4.51 0.96 30.36
CA HIS A 371 -5.39 -0.19 30.14
C HIS A 371 -6.45 0.15 29.08
N PRO A 372 -6.94 -0.81 28.25
CA PRO A 372 -7.98 -0.56 27.26
C PRO A 372 -9.21 0.20 27.78
N ASP A 373 -9.66 -0.05 28.99
CA ASP A 373 -10.83 0.62 29.61
C ASP A 373 -10.59 2.11 29.93
N GLN A 374 -9.34 2.55 29.96
CA GLN A 374 -8.99 3.96 30.18
C GLN A 374 -8.95 4.77 28.89
N LEU A 375 -8.76 4.11 27.73
CA LEU A 375 -8.58 4.75 26.44
C LEU A 375 -9.76 5.64 26.02
N PRO A 376 -11.06 5.26 26.25
CA PRO A 376 -12.17 6.12 25.91
C PRO A 376 -12.21 7.47 26.63
N LYS A 377 -11.49 7.61 27.74
CA LYS A 377 -11.45 8.83 28.56
C LYS A 377 -10.36 9.81 28.15
N VAL A 378 -9.40 9.36 27.31
CA VAL A 378 -8.21 10.13 26.94
C VAL A 378 -8.11 10.44 25.43
N LEU A 379 -9.06 9.92 24.63
CA LEU A 379 -9.20 10.18 23.19
C LEU A 379 -10.15 11.34 22.94
#